data_edf1ac026bdbb21a15b2d4c8d9ac39e6
#
_entry.id   edf1ac026bdbb21a15b2d4c8d9ac39e6
#
_cell.length_a   1.000
_cell.length_b   1.000
_cell.length_c   1.000
_cell.angle_alpha   90.00
_cell.angle_beta   90.00
_cell.angle_gamma   90.00
#
_symmetry.space_group_name_H-M   'P 1'
#
loop_
_entity.id
_entity.type
_entity.pdbx_description
1 polymer ?
#
loop_
_entity_poly.entity_id
_entity_poly.type
_entity_poly.pdbx_seq_one_letter_code
_entity_poly.pdbx_strand_id
1 'polypeptide(L)'
;MGFNRNRFESKTAGVALARTIGRDGLRAPTLKVVAEEAKMGVSTLHQWFAGQQNMLPHAAAGFAGIFWEQVAQRVNGRGWTGYLPTTEDDLFFLRAWLGLEELARSNDDVGEAVRDLWHDVRFWLRCSIGRDLTDFESEGLVILLRGLWDSFCSADPIDPVLAQQLWAAAYSALHDDQGSNRAA
;
A
#
# COMPACT_ATOMS: atom_id res chain seq x y z
N MET A 1 21.82 16.39 9.21
CA MET A 1 22.23 15.31 8.28
C MET A 1 21.62 13.91 8.63
N GLY A 2 20.87 13.73 9.72
CA GLY A 2 20.30 12.44 10.13
C GLY A 2 19.05 11.97 9.34
N PHE A 3 18.25 12.91 8.81
CA PHE A 3 16.95 12.59 8.21
C PHE A 3 17.03 11.75 6.92
N ASN A 4 18.07 11.90 6.12
CA ASN A 4 18.22 11.18 4.84
C ASN A 4 18.73 9.73 5.03
N ARG A 5 19.48 9.46 6.09
CA ARG A 5 20.03 8.14 6.38
C ARG A 5 18.93 7.18 6.85
N ASN A 6 18.10 7.59 7.81
CA ASN A 6 17.01 6.78 8.33
C ASN A 6 15.99 6.41 7.23
N ARG A 7 15.71 7.32 6.29
CA ARG A 7 14.81 7.06 5.17
C ARG A 7 15.38 5.99 4.21
N PHE A 8 16.69 6.04 3.92
CA PHE A 8 17.35 5.03 3.07
C PHE A 8 17.36 3.66 3.76
N GLU A 9 17.70 3.60 5.03
CA GLU A 9 17.74 2.38 5.82
C GLU A 9 16.34 1.73 5.90
N SER A 10 15.30 2.51 6.18
CA SER A 10 13.92 2.04 6.22
C SER A 10 13.42 1.56 4.86
N LYS A 11 13.74 2.26 3.77
CA LYS A 11 13.37 1.82 2.41
C LYS A 11 14.07 0.50 2.03
N THR A 12 15.35 0.37 2.30
CA THR A 12 16.10 -0.87 2.00
C THR A 12 15.55 -2.07 2.76
N ALA A 13 15.30 -1.90 4.06
CA ALA A 13 14.68 -2.93 4.89
C ALA A 13 13.22 -3.19 4.47
N GLY A 14 12.49 -2.17 4.04
CA GLY A 14 11.12 -2.27 3.54
C GLY A 14 11.01 -3.12 2.28
N VAL A 15 11.90 -2.92 1.29
CA VAL A 15 11.95 -3.78 0.09
C VAL A 15 12.27 -5.23 0.44
N ALA A 16 13.23 -5.45 1.34
CA ALA A 16 13.59 -6.79 1.78
C ALA A 16 12.43 -7.46 2.55
N LEU A 17 11.74 -6.72 3.41
CA LEU A 17 10.54 -7.18 4.10
C LEU A 17 9.45 -7.59 3.11
N ALA A 18 9.16 -6.73 2.12
CA ALA A 18 8.17 -6.99 1.09
C ALA A 18 8.47 -8.26 0.30
N ARG A 19 9.73 -8.45 -0.11
CA ARG A 19 10.18 -9.64 -0.82
C ARG A 19 10.05 -10.91 0.02
N THR A 20 10.35 -10.81 1.31
CA THR A 20 10.20 -11.92 2.24
C THR A 20 8.73 -12.30 2.41
N ILE A 21 7.85 -11.34 2.65
CA ILE A 21 6.40 -11.58 2.79
C ILE A 21 5.83 -12.13 1.46
N GLY A 22 6.20 -11.55 0.33
CA GLY A 22 5.71 -12.01 -0.98
C GLY A 22 6.13 -13.41 -1.36
N ARG A 23 7.30 -13.88 -0.87
CA ARG A 23 7.83 -15.21 -1.12
C ARG A 23 7.38 -16.26 -0.10
N ASP A 24 7.47 -15.94 1.18
CA ASP A 24 7.37 -16.89 2.27
C ASP A 24 6.02 -16.84 3.02
N GLY A 25 5.17 -15.88 2.62
CA GLY A 25 3.86 -15.66 3.25
C GLY A 25 3.95 -14.97 4.62
N LEU A 26 2.88 -15.11 5.42
CA LEU A 26 2.59 -14.31 6.61
C LEU A 26 3.41 -14.62 7.87
N ARG A 27 4.49 -15.37 7.79
CA ARG A 27 5.36 -15.54 8.96
C ARG A 27 6.14 -14.24 9.16
N ALA A 28 5.99 -13.64 10.34
CA ALA A 28 6.76 -12.45 10.72
C ALA A 28 8.25 -12.69 10.44
N PRO A 29 8.86 -11.98 9.49
CA PRO A 29 10.23 -12.24 9.10
C PRO A 29 11.18 -11.86 10.23
N THR A 30 12.14 -12.73 10.50
CA THR A 30 13.19 -12.45 11.48
C THR A 30 14.20 -11.46 10.91
N LEU A 31 14.91 -10.76 11.78
CA LEU A 31 16.02 -9.86 11.40
C LEU A 31 17.03 -10.55 10.47
N LYS A 32 17.29 -11.85 10.69
CA LYS A 32 18.19 -12.66 9.86
C LYS A 32 17.66 -12.80 8.44
N VAL A 33 16.39 -13.13 8.26
CA VAL A 33 15.76 -13.32 6.96
C VAL A 33 15.73 -12.01 6.17
N VAL A 34 15.38 -10.90 6.84
CA VAL A 34 15.41 -9.58 6.20
C VAL A 34 16.83 -9.16 5.82
N ALA A 35 17.83 -9.47 6.66
CA ALA A 35 19.24 -9.19 6.35
C ALA A 35 19.74 -9.96 5.13
N GLU A 36 19.41 -11.25 5.04
CA GLU A 36 19.76 -12.11 3.91
C GLU A 36 19.13 -11.57 2.60
N GLU A 37 17.85 -11.21 2.64
CA GLU A 37 17.14 -10.63 1.49
C GLU A 37 17.68 -9.24 1.08
N ALA A 38 18.04 -8.42 2.07
CA ALA A 38 18.69 -7.13 1.84
C ALA A 38 20.15 -7.24 1.37
N LYS A 39 20.72 -8.45 1.36
CA LYS A 39 22.15 -8.73 1.10
C LYS A 39 23.07 -7.96 2.05
N MET A 40 22.70 -7.92 3.32
CA MET A 40 23.39 -7.18 4.39
C MET A 40 23.76 -8.10 5.54
N GLY A 41 24.75 -7.67 6.33
CA GLY A 41 25.06 -8.35 7.58
C GLY A 41 23.96 -8.12 8.63
N VAL A 42 23.61 -9.17 9.38
CA VAL A 42 22.66 -9.08 10.51
C VAL A 42 23.08 -8.01 11.52
N SER A 43 24.40 -7.89 11.78
CA SER A 43 24.96 -6.85 12.66
C SER A 43 24.69 -5.42 12.15
N THR A 44 24.72 -5.21 10.82
CA THR A 44 24.43 -3.92 10.22
C THR A 44 22.96 -3.53 10.41
N LEU A 45 22.04 -4.46 10.14
CA LEU A 45 20.61 -4.24 10.39
C LEU A 45 20.33 -4.02 11.89
N HIS A 46 20.99 -4.79 12.76
CA HIS A 46 20.85 -4.60 14.20
C HIS A 46 21.34 -3.21 14.65
N GLN A 47 22.42 -2.70 14.06
CA GLN A 47 22.90 -1.33 14.33
C GLN A 47 21.92 -0.26 13.81
N TRP A 48 21.28 -0.50 12.68
CA TRP A 48 20.32 0.45 12.13
C TRP A 48 19.07 0.56 12.99
N PHE A 49 18.53 -0.55 13.46
CA PHE A 49 17.22 -0.60 14.11
C PHE A 49 17.27 -0.92 15.62
N ALA A 50 18.46 -1.08 16.21
CA ALA A 50 18.62 -1.45 17.62
C ALA A 50 17.85 -2.74 18.02
N GLY A 51 17.66 -3.66 17.07
CA GLY A 51 17.01 -4.96 17.29
C GLY A 51 15.77 -5.21 16.43
N GLN A 52 15.24 -6.44 16.51
CA GLN A 52 14.11 -6.88 15.70
C GLN A 52 12.82 -6.14 16.01
N GLN A 53 12.59 -5.77 17.27
CA GLN A 53 11.37 -5.06 17.68
C GLN A 53 11.20 -3.72 16.97
N ASN A 54 12.30 -3.00 16.74
CA ASN A 54 12.29 -1.74 16.05
C ASN A 54 12.40 -1.88 14.52
N MET A 55 12.99 -2.98 14.04
CA MET A 55 13.18 -3.21 12.61
C MET A 55 11.86 -3.37 11.87
N LEU A 56 10.93 -4.15 12.40
CA LEU A 56 9.65 -4.44 11.75
C LEU A 56 8.82 -3.17 11.47
N PRO A 57 8.51 -2.30 12.45
CA PRO A 57 7.73 -1.09 12.17
C PRO A 57 8.45 -0.13 11.22
N HIS A 58 9.77 0.03 11.33
CA HIS A 58 10.52 0.90 10.41
C HIS A 58 10.55 0.33 8.98
N ALA A 59 10.73 -1.00 8.83
CA ALA A 59 10.67 -1.66 7.53
C ALA A 59 9.26 -1.60 6.94
N ALA A 60 8.22 -1.76 7.77
CA ALA A 60 6.83 -1.64 7.37
C ALA A 60 6.51 -0.23 6.87
N ALA A 61 6.90 0.81 7.61
CA ALA A 61 6.75 2.20 7.19
C ALA A 61 7.54 2.50 5.91
N GLY A 62 8.76 1.98 5.80
CA GLY A 62 9.59 2.10 4.60
C GLY A 62 8.93 1.46 3.38
N PHE A 63 8.36 0.26 3.55
CA PHE A 63 7.63 -0.42 2.47
C PHE A 63 6.32 0.30 2.12
N ALA A 64 5.53 0.72 3.10
CA ALA A 64 4.31 1.48 2.88
C ALA A 64 4.59 2.74 2.02
N GLY A 65 5.67 3.47 2.32
CA GLY A 65 6.08 4.61 1.53
C GLY A 65 6.46 4.25 0.08
N ILE A 66 7.18 3.13 -0.14
CA ILE A 66 7.53 2.66 -1.49
C ILE A 66 6.28 2.23 -2.26
N PHE A 67 5.42 1.44 -1.65
CA PHE A 67 4.17 0.99 -2.24
C PHE A 67 3.33 2.18 -2.68
N TRP A 68 3.20 3.18 -1.81
CA TRP A 68 2.45 4.38 -2.13
C TRP A 68 3.11 5.23 -3.23
N GLU A 69 4.43 5.40 -3.22
CA GLU A 69 5.14 6.09 -4.31
C GLU A 69 4.85 5.44 -5.68
N GLN A 70 4.78 4.11 -5.75
CA GLN A 70 4.43 3.38 -6.98
C GLN A 70 2.96 3.60 -7.39
N VAL A 71 2.03 3.52 -6.44
CA VAL A 71 0.62 3.81 -6.71
C VAL A 71 0.46 5.25 -7.22
N ALA A 72 1.07 6.22 -6.53
CA ALA A 72 1.00 7.63 -6.91
C ALA A 72 1.60 7.89 -8.31
N GLN A 73 2.70 7.24 -8.66
CA GLN A 73 3.29 7.32 -10.01
C GLN A 73 2.32 6.80 -11.08
N ARG A 74 1.64 5.67 -10.82
CA ARG A 74 0.64 5.14 -11.73
C ARG A 74 -0.57 6.06 -11.86
N VAL A 75 -1.06 6.60 -10.76
CA VAL A 75 -2.19 7.55 -10.74
C VAL A 75 -1.82 8.83 -11.51
N ASN A 76 -0.63 9.36 -11.34
CA ASN A 76 -0.16 10.52 -12.09
C ASN A 76 -0.06 10.25 -13.62
N GLY A 77 0.28 9.03 -14.02
CA GLY A 77 0.40 8.65 -15.43
C GLY A 77 -0.91 8.19 -16.09
N ARG A 78 -1.83 7.62 -15.32
CA ARG A 78 -3.04 6.93 -15.82
C ARG A 78 -4.35 7.42 -15.16
N GLY A 79 -4.28 8.46 -14.35
CA GLY A 79 -5.42 8.94 -13.57
C GLY A 79 -5.91 7.87 -12.59
N TRP A 80 -7.20 7.87 -12.33
CA TRP A 80 -7.86 6.98 -11.36
C TRP A 80 -7.65 5.47 -11.63
N THR A 81 -7.39 5.05 -12.88
CA THR A 81 -7.06 3.64 -13.19
C THR A 81 -5.72 3.19 -12.61
N GLY A 82 -4.83 4.13 -12.27
CA GLY A 82 -3.53 3.87 -11.67
C GLY A 82 -3.59 3.28 -10.25
N TYR A 83 -4.74 3.32 -9.59
CA TYR A 83 -4.94 2.62 -8.30
C TYR A 83 -4.96 1.10 -8.46
N LEU A 84 -5.27 0.58 -9.65
CA LEU A 84 -5.32 -0.85 -9.91
C LEU A 84 -3.98 -1.39 -10.44
N PRO A 85 -3.58 -2.61 -10.05
CA PRO A 85 -2.38 -3.24 -10.57
C PRO A 85 -2.56 -3.59 -12.05
N THR A 86 -1.48 -3.52 -12.83
CA THR A 86 -1.50 -3.84 -14.27
C THR A 86 -0.31 -4.69 -14.70
N THR A 87 0.68 -4.87 -13.85
CA THR A 87 1.89 -5.65 -14.11
C THR A 87 2.08 -6.70 -13.02
N GLU A 88 2.88 -7.72 -13.30
CA GLU A 88 3.27 -8.70 -12.28
C GLU A 88 4.03 -8.06 -11.11
N ASP A 89 4.82 -7.01 -11.38
CA ASP A 89 5.48 -6.25 -10.32
C ASP A 89 4.47 -5.53 -9.43
N ASP A 90 3.43 -4.93 -10.01
CA ASP A 90 2.34 -4.33 -9.24
C ASP A 90 1.65 -5.36 -8.34
N LEU A 91 1.37 -6.55 -8.88
CA LEU A 91 0.76 -7.65 -8.13
C LEU A 91 1.67 -8.17 -7.01
N PHE A 92 2.98 -8.24 -7.27
CA PHE A 92 3.95 -8.63 -6.24
C PHE A 92 3.93 -7.65 -5.06
N PHE A 93 4.00 -6.36 -5.33
CA PHE A 93 3.94 -5.34 -4.28
C PHE A 93 2.59 -5.31 -3.57
N LEU A 94 1.51 -5.57 -4.30
CA LEU A 94 0.17 -5.65 -3.71
C LEU A 94 0.04 -6.85 -2.76
N ARG A 95 0.53 -8.04 -3.14
CA ARG A 95 0.56 -9.22 -2.26
C ARG A 95 1.37 -8.96 -0.99
N ALA A 96 2.53 -8.30 -1.14
CA ALA A 96 3.35 -7.92 0.01
C ALA A 96 2.62 -6.91 0.91
N TRP A 97 1.87 -5.98 0.34
CA TRP A 97 1.03 -5.04 1.08
C TRP A 97 -0.06 -5.75 1.88
N LEU A 98 -0.82 -6.65 1.26
CA LEU A 98 -1.86 -7.42 1.95
C LEU A 98 -1.27 -8.31 3.06
N GLY A 99 -0.09 -8.87 2.83
CA GLY A 99 0.64 -9.58 3.88
C GLY A 99 1.06 -8.67 5.05
N LEU A 100 1.40 -7.42 4.78
CA LEU A 100 1.69 -6.45 5.82
C LEU A 100 0.43 -6.06 6.61
N GLU A 101 -0.71 -5.92 5.96
CA GLU A 101 -2.00 -5.70 6.64
C GLU A 101 -2.38 -6.85 7.57
N GLU A 102 -2.11 -8.09 7.16
CA GLU A 102 -2.35 -9.24 8.01
C GLU A 102 -1.40 -9.24 9.23
N LEU A 103 -0.13 -8.91 9.02
CA LEU A 103 0.84 -8.77 10.12
C LEU A 103 0.41 -7.66 11.09
N ALA A 104 -0.17 -6.57 10.60
CA ALA A 104 -0.68 -5.46 11.40
C ALA A 104 -1.79 -5.87 12.39
N ARG A 105 -2.52 -6.96 12.12
CA ARG A 105 -3.56 -7.46 13.04
C ARG A 105 -2.99 -7.99 14.36
N SER A 106 -1.74 -8.41 14.36
CA SER A 106 -1.04 -8.97 15.52
C SER A 106 0.13 -8.12 16.01
N ASN A 107 0.38 -6.98 15.38
CA ASN A 107 1.49 -6.09 15.70
C ASN A 107 1.06 -4.62 15.56
N ASP A 108 0.84 -3.95 16.68
CA ASP A 108 0.33 -2.57 16.73
C ASP A 108 1.25 -1.56 16.07
N ASP A 109 2.57 -1.75 16.17
CA ASP A 109 3.56 -0.84 15.57
C ASP A 109 3.54 -0.94 14.02
N VAL A 110 3.34 -2.15 13.48
CA VAL A 110 3.09 -2.34 12.04
C VAL A 110 1.72 -1.77 11.66
N GLY A 111 0.74 -1.92 12.54
CA GLY A 111 -0.60 -1.36 12.38
C GLY A 111 -0.62 0.15 12.21
N GLU A 112 0.30 0.88 12.85
CA GLU A 112 0.45 2.32 12.68
C GLU A 112 0.84 2.66 11.24
N ALA A 113 1.87 2.02 10.69
CA ALA A 113 2.30 2.25 9.30
C ALA A 113 1.20 1.94 8.27
N VAL A 114 0.38 0.91 8.53
CA VAL A 114 -0.76 0.56 7.68
C VAL A 114 -1.86 1.62 7.76
N ARG A 115 -2.19 2.11 8.97
CA ARG A 115 -3.18 3.19 9.15
C ARG A 115 -2.76 4.47 8.45
N ASP A 116 -1.48 4.85 8.57
CA ASP A 116 -0.94 6.05 7.93
C ASP A 116 -1.07 5.97 6.40
N LEU A 117 -0.74 4.82 5.81
CA LEU A 117 -0.92 4.64 4.37
C LEU A 117 -2.39 4.77 3.96
N TRP A 118 -3.32 4.14 4.67
CA TRP A 118 -4.74 4.27 4.33
C TRP A 118 -5.27 5.69 4.53
N HIS A 119 -4.68 6.45 5.45
CA HIS A 119 -4.97 7.89 5.57
C HIS A 119 -4.53 8.64 4.31
N ASP A 120 -3.32 8.37 3.81
CA ASP A 120 -2.81 8.96 2.56
C ASP A 120 -3.66 8.55 1.35
N VAL A 121 -4.09 7.29 1.25
CA VAL A 121 -4.98 6.82 0.18
C VAL A 121 -6.30 7.61 0.17
N ARG A 122 -6.94 7.80 1.35
CA ARG A 122 -8.17 8.60 1.47
C ARG A 122 -7.95 10.03 0.99
N PHE A 123 -6.87 10.65 1.43
CA PHE A 123 -6.51 12.01 1.01
C PHE A 123 -6.38 12.11 -0.51
N TRP A 124 -5.63 11.21 -1.13
CA TRP A 124 -5.40 11.21 -2.57
C TRP A 124 -6.66 10.88 -3.38
N LEU A 125 -7.51 9.99 -2.91
CA LEU A 125 -8.81 9.72 -3.54
C LEU A 125 -9.68 10.99 -3.55
N ARG A 126 -9.73 11.72 -2.44
CA ARG A 126 -10.43 13.02 -2.38
C ARG A 126 -9.85 14.03 -3.37
N CYS A 127 -8.53 14.16 -3.42
CA CYS A 127 -7.87 15.09 -4.36
C CYS A 127 -8.11 14.71 -5.83
N SER A 128 -8.13 13.40 -6.16
CA SER A 128 -8.23 12.93 -7.55
C SER A 128 -9.64 13.07 -8.14
N ILE A 129 -10.68 13.16 -7.31
CA ILE A 129 -12.07 13.34 -7.77
C ILE A 129 -12.39 14.79 -8.07
N GLY A 130 -11.60 15.76 -7.56
CA GLY A 130 -11.75 17.17 -7.88
C GLY A 130 -12.97 17.85 -7.21
N ARG A 131 -13.58 17.19 -6.20
CA ARG A 131 -14.61 17.74 -5.34
C ARG A 131 -14.44 17.28 -3.89
N ASP A 132 -15.09 17.98 -2.98
CA ASP A 132 -15.16 17.54 -1.59
C ASP A 132 -16.05 16.30 -1.48
N LEU A 133 -15.43 15.17 -1.15
CA LEU A 133 -16.13 13.94 -0.81
C LEU A 133 -16.56 13.98 0.65
N THR A 134 -17.76 13.49 0.92
CA THR A 134 -18.17 13.16 2.28
C THR A 134 -17.32 12.02 2.82
N ASP A 135 -17.27 11.87 4.14
CA ASP A 135 -16.55 10.75 4.76
C ASP A 135 -17.13 9.40 4.32
N PHE A 136 -18.45 9.31 4.12
CA PHE A 136 -19.12 8.10 3.63
C PHE A 136 -18.67 7.74 2.20
N GLU A 137 -18.64 8.69 1.27
CA GLU A 137 -18.18 8.47 -0.10
C GLU A 137 -16.70 8.08 -0.16
N SER A 138 -15.87 8.77 0.59
CA SER A 138 -14.44 8.47 0.69
C SER A 138 -14.19 7.07 1.23
N GLU A 139 -14.90 6.68 2.29
CA GLU A 139 -14.77 5.33 2.87
C GLU A 139 -15.31 4.26 1.94
N GLY A 140 -16.42 4.52 1.23
CA GLY A 140 -16.96 3.62 0.21
C GLY A 140 -15.95 3.30 -0.90
N LEU A 141 -15.23 4.31 -1.39
CA LEU A 141 -14.15 4.11 -2.37
C LEU A 141 -12.99 3.30 -1.79
N VAL A 142 -12.57 3.56 -0.56
CA VAL A 142 -11.50 2.81 0.10
C VAL A 142 -11.89 1.34 0.26
N ILE A 143 -13.12 1.06 0.70
CA ILE A 143 -13.63 -0.31 0.86
C ILE A 143 -13.65 -1.03 -0.49
N LEU A 144 -14.14 -0.37 -1.55
CA LEU A 144 -14.14 -0.95 -2.90
C LEU A 144 -12.72 -1.22 -3.40
N LEU A 145 -11.82 -0.24 -3.28
CA LEU A 145 -10.42 -0.39 -3.71
C LEU A 145 -9.74 -1.56 -3.00
N ARG A 146 -9.93 -1.65 -1.69
CA ARG A 146 -9.40 -2.74 -0.88
C ARG A 146 -9.97 -4.10 -1.31
N GLY A 147 -11.29 -4.18 -1.54
CA GLY A 147 -11.93 -5.40 -2.05
C GLY A 147 -11.42 -5.81 -3.43
N LEU A 148 -11.16 -4.86 -4.33
CA LEU A 148 -10.54 -5.15 -5.62
C LEU A 148 -9.09 -5.64 -5.45
N TRP A 149 -8.29 -5.02 -4.59
CA TRP A 149 -6.94 -5.47 -4.29
C TRP A 149 -6.88 -6.88 -3.72
N ASP A 150 -7.75 -7.20 -2.76
CA ASP A 150 -7.89 -8.56 -2.22
C ASP A 150 -8.26 -9.54 -3.32
N SER A 151 -9.19 -9.17 -4.20
CA SER A 151 -9.64 -10.02 -5.32
C SER A 151 -8.55 -10.29 -6.35
N PHE A 152 -7.68 -9.33 -6.67
CA PHE A 152 -6.53 -9.56 -7.55
C PHE A 152 -5.53 -10.58 -6.99
N CYS A 153 -5.44 -10.70 -5.68
CA CYS A 153 -4.50 -11.57 -4.98
C CYS A 153 -5.14 -12.88 -4.48
N SER A 154 -6.42 -13.09 -4.74
CA SER A 154 -7.16 -14.29 -4.32
C SER A 154 -6.77 -15.53 -5.13
N ALA A 155 -7.23 -16.70 -4.70
CA ALA A 155 -7.05 -17.96 -5.44
C ALA A 155 -7.83 -17.99 -6.76
N ASP A 156 -8.91 -17.19 -6.87
CA ASP A 156 -9.69 -16.95 -8.08
C ASP A 156 -9.65 -15.44 -8.38
N PRO A 157 -8.62 -14.96 -9.08
CA PRO A 157 -8.41 -13.53 -9.28
C PRO A 157 -9.50 -12.92 -10.14
N ILE A 158 -9.92 -11.71 -9.77
CA ILE A 158 -10.86 -10.95 -10.60
C ILE A 158 -10.26 -10.65 -11.98
N ASP A 159 -11.11 -10.73 -13.01
CA ASP A 159 -10.72 -10.26 -14.34
C ASP A 159 -10.33 -8.78 -14.31
N PRO A 160 -9.15 -8.40 -14.84
CA PRO A 160 -8.68 -7.01 -14.80
C PRO A 160 -9.61 -6.02 -15.49
N VAL A 161 -10.33 -6.45 -16.55
CA VAL A 161 -11.28 -5.58 -17.26
C VAL A 161 -12.50 -5.33 -16.39
N LEU A 162 -13.01 -6.39 -15.75
CA LEU A 162 -14.12 -6.26 -14.80
C LEU A 162 -13.76 -5.37 -13.61
N ALA A 163 -12.56 -5.53 -13.04
CA ALA A 163 -12.07 -4.68 -11.96
C ALA A 163 -12.02 -3.21 -12.38
N GLN A 164 -11.51 -2.92 -13.58
CA GLN A 164 -11.49 -1.58 -14.13
C GLN A 164 -12.90 -1.01 -14.33
N GLN A 165 -13.84 -1.81 -14.82
CA GLN A 165 -15.24 -1.39 -15.00
C GLN A 165 -15.92 -1.07 -13.66
N LEU A 166 -15.72 -1.91 -12.64
CA LEU A 166 -16.25 -1.67 -11.29
C LEU A 166 -15.68 -0.40 -10.68
N TRP A 167 -14.37 -0.22 -10.78
CA TRP A 167 -13.69 0.96 -10.29
C TRP A 167 -14.13 2.22 -11.04
N ALA A 168 -14.25 2.15 -12.38
CA ALA A 168 -14.75 3.23 -13.22
C ALA A 168 -16.18 3.63 -12.84
N ALA A 169 -17.07 2.69 -12.67
CA ALA A 169 -18.46 2.95 -12.32
C ALA A 169 -18.57 3.69 -10.98
N ALA A 170 -17.83 3.26 -9.96
CA ALA A 170 -17.82 3.91 -8.67
C ALA A 170 -17.24 5.33 -8.74
N TYR A 171 -16.15 5.51 -9.50
CA TYR A 171 -15.51 6.80 -9.67
C TYR A 171 -16.43 7.79 -10.44
N SER A 172 -17.07 7.34 -11.53
CA SER A 172 -17.98 8.16 -12.35
C SER A 172 -19.24 8.53 -11.59
N ALA A 173 -19.82 7.64 -10.79
CA ALA A 173 -20.98 7.94 -9.97
C ALA A 173 -20.76 9.12 -9.03
N LEU A 174 -19.52 9.28 -8.53
CA LEU A 174 -19.15 10.40 -7.67
C LEU A 174 -18.80 11.68 -8.46
N HIS A 175 -18.48 11.55 -9.76
CA HIS A 175 -18.19 12.69 -10.64
C HIS A 175 -19.46 13.32 -11.22
N ASP A 176 -20.46 12.50 -11.58
CA ASP A 176 -21.65 12.93 -12.33
C ASP A 176 -22.69 13.64 -11.46
N ASP A 177 -22.63 13.51 -10.14
CA ASP A 177 -23.52 14.20 -9.18
C ASP A 177 -23.40 15.75 -9.20
N GLN A 178 -22.42 16.28 -9.94
CA GLN A 178 -22.27 17.73 -10.16
C GLN A 178 -23.29 18.33 -11.14
N GLY A 179 -23.87 17.51 -12.03
CA GLY A 179 -24.83 17.97 -13.04
C GLY A 179 -26.23 18.26 -12.46
N SER A 180 -26.62 17.50 -11.43
CA SER A 180 -27.97 17.56 -10.88
C SER A 180 -28.20 18.70 -9.89
N ASN A 181 -27.18 19.16 -9.20
CA ASN A 181 -27.30 20.17 -8.14
C ASN A 181 -27.11 21.63 -8.63
N ARG A 182 -26.80 21.84 -9.92
CA ARG A 182 -26.72 23.20 -10.55
C ARG A 182 -27.99 23.64 -11.26
N ALA A 183 -29.02 22.79 -11.30
CA ALA A 183 -30.29 23.05 -11.99
C ALA A 183 -31.48 23.26 -11.02
N ALA A 184 -31.25 23.41 -9.74
CA ALA A 184 -32.22 23.81 -8.71
C ALA A 184 -31.77 25.14 -8.07
#